data_3e222f200aa8942079c59c17f2106f0a
#
_entry.id   3e222f200aa8942079c59c17f2106f0a
#
_cell.length_a   1.000
_cell.length_b   1.000
_cell.length_c   1.000
_cell.angle_alpha   90.00
_cell.angle_beta   90.00
_cell.angle_gamma   90.00
#
_symmetry.space_group_name_H-M   'P 1'
#
loop_
_entity.id
_entity.type
_entity.pdbx_description
1 polymer ?
#
loop_
_entity_poly.entity_id
_entity_poly.type
_entity_poly.pdbx_seq_one_letter_code
_entity_poly.pdbx_strand_id
1 'polypeptide(L)'
;PTRRSSDLPYLLSAQLCTPVAGRVTSCFGWREHPISRQADFHKGVDIAAAQGTPVRAALPGVVESVGYNESYGNYLVIRHSEQLRTTYNHCSEILAEEGEQLSRGDRIALVGSTGISTGPHLHFEIEVQGKKADPLLSLEVRVYEEK
;
A
#
# COMPACT_ATOMS: atom_id res chain seq x y z
N PRO A 1 -13.84 11.40 -19.37
CA PRO A 1 -13.21 10.94 -18.46
C PRO A 1 -12.69 11.82 -17.56
N THR A 2 -13.19 12.71 -17.33
CA THR A 2 -12.60 13.61 -16.68
C THR A 2 -12.48 13.38 -15.32
N ARG A 3 -13.27 12.67 -14.76
CA ARG A 3 -13.21 12.47 -13.46
C ARG A 3 -12.03 11.78 -13.17
N ARG A 4 -11.80 10.86 -13.93
CA ARG A 4 -10.68 10.23 -13.74
C ARG A 4 -9.62 11.15 -13.93
N SER A 5 -9.76 12.10 -14.70
CA SER A 5 -8.71 13.02 -14.93
C SER A 5 -8.35 13.80 -13.71
N SER A 6 -9.21 13.90 -12.71
CA SER A 6 -8.80 14.58 -11.50
C SER A 6 -7.87 13.72 -10.66
N ASP A 7 -7.94 12.40 -10.81
CA ASP A 7 -7.05 11.51 -10.09
C ASP A 7 -5.75 11.28 -10.82
N LEU A 8 -5.79 11.28 -12.14
CA LEU A 8 -4.61 10.99 -12.94
C LEU A 8 -3.39 11.82 -12.61
N PRO A 9 -3.51 13.12 -12.39
CA PRO A 9 -2.32 13.90 -12.07
C PRO A 9 -1.61 13.41 -10.82
N TYR A 10 -2.36 12.95 -9.82
CA TYR A 10 -1.72 12.40 -8.64
C TYR A 10 -0.99 11.12 -8.98
N LEU A 11 -1.61 10.26 -9.76
CA LEU A 11 -1.03 8.96 -10.06
C LEU A 11 0.11 9.05 -11.03
N LEU A 12 -0.01 9.91 -12.04
CA LEU A 12 1.03 10.03 -13.04
C LEU A 12 2.22 10.81 -12.57
N SER A 13 1.98 11.94 -11.92
CA SER A 13 3.09 12.80 -11.55
C SER A 13 3.74 12.38 -10.26
N ALA A 14 3.11 11.50 -9.51
CA ALA A 14 3.62 11.12 -8.22
C ALA A 14 4.86 10.25 -8.29
N GLN A 15 5.05 9.54 -9.39
CA GLN A 15 6.24 8.70 -9.55
C GLN A 15 6.42 7.74 -8.38
N LEU A 16 5.41 6.91 -8.19
CA LEU A 16 5.41 5.95 -7.11
C LEU A 16 6.58 4.99 -7.21
N CYS A 17 7.19 4.66 -6.10
CA CYS A 17 8.09 3.55 -6.11
C CYS A 17 7.34 2.33 -5.55
N THR A 18 7.75 1.14 -6.01
CA THR A 18 7.14 -0.09 -5.53
C THR A 18 7.44 -0.23 -4.03
N PRO A 19 6.41 -0.43 -3.20
CA PRO A 19 6.64 -0.42 -1.75
C PRO A 19 7.44 -1.61 -1.25
N VAL A 20 7.47 -2.70 -1.99
CA VAL A 20 8.26 -3.87 -1.59
C VAL A 20 8.63 -4.66 -2.83
N ALA A 21 9.81 -5.28 -2.82
CA ALA A 21 10.22 -6.15 -3.90
C ALA A 21 9.52 -7.49 -3.71
N GLY A 22 8.61 -7.82 -4.61
CA GLY A 22 7.84 -9.04 -4.46
C GLY A 22 6.90 -9.26 -5.63
N ARG A 23 6.00 -10.22 -5.47
CA ARG A 23 5.10 -10.63 -6.53
C ARG A 23 3.67 -10.41 -6.09
N VAL A 24 2.86 -9.78 -6.94
CA VAL A 24 1.45 -9.55 -6.63
C VAL A 24 0.73 -10.89 -6.63
N THR A 25 0.07 -11.19 -5.52
CA THR A 25 -0.66 -12.44 -5.38
C THR A 25 -2.16 -12.24 -5.30
N SER A 26 -2.63 -11.03 -5.02
CA SER A 26 -4.06 -10.76 -4.95
C SER A 26 -4.29 -9.31 -5.36
N CYS A 27 -5.18 -9.11 -6.33
CA CYS A 27 -5.43 -7.79 -6.92
C CYS A 27 -6.55 -7.07 -6.19
N PHE A 28 -6.63 -5.78 -6.44
CA PHE A 28 -7.70 -4.93 -5.94
C PHE A 28 -9.01 -5.37 -6.58
N GLY A 29 -10.10 -5.32 -5.84
CA GLY A 29 -11.42 -5.57 -6.36
C GLY A 29 -12.06 -6.81 -5.77
N TRP A 30 -13.15 -7.26 -6.40
CA TRP A 30 -13.90 -8.41 -5.90
C TRP A 30 -13.11 -9.69 -6.08
N ARG A 31 -13.13 -10.52 -5.06
CA ARG A 31 -12.40 -11.79 -5.08
C ARG A 31 -13.02 -12.73 -4.04
N GLU A 32 -12.60 -13.99 -4.03
CA GLU A 32 -12.94 -14.91 -2.97
C GLU A 32 -11.91 -14.73 -1.86
N HIS A 33 -12.37 -14.44 -0.64
CA HIS A 33 -11.47 -14.22 0.47
C HIS A 33 -10.72 -15.53 0.77
N PRO A 34 -9.39 -15.51 0.89
CA PRO A 34 -8.62 -16.76 1.02
C PRO A 34 -8.90 -17.53 2.31
N ILE A 35 -9.38 -16.86 3.34
CA ILE A 35 -9.66 -17.52 4.62
C ILE A 35 -11.13 -17.85 4.75
N SER A 36 -12.01 -16.88 4.57
CA SER A 36 -13.45 -17.09 4.76
C SER A 36 -14.10 -17.77 3.57
N ARG A 37 -13.48 -17.72 2.40
CA ARG A 37 -13.95 -18.31 1.15
C ARG A 37 -15.24 -17.68 0.65
N GLN A 38 -15.56 -16.48 1.10
CA GLN A 38 -16.72 -15.75 0.66
C GLN A 38 -16.29 -14.60 -0.24
N ALA A 39 -17.20 -14.12 -1.09
CA ALA A 39 -16.91 -12.99 -1.95
C ALA A 39 -16.60 -11.78 -1.08
N ASP A 40 -15.56 -11.05 -1.46
CA ASP A 40 -15.04 -9.97 -0.66
C ASP A 40 -14.41 -8.93 -1.57
N PHE A 41 -14.55 -7.65 -1.22
CA PHE A 41 -13.92 -6.60 -2.00
C PHE A 41 -12.55 -6.30 -1.41
N HIS A 42 -11.50 -6.55 -2.19
CA HIS A 42 -10.12 -6.34 -1.74
C HIS A 42 -9.75 -4.89 -1.97
N LYS A 43 -9.45 -4.17 -0.90
CA LYS A 43 -9.25 -2.72 -0.95
C LYS A 43 -7.84 -2.30 -1.33
N GLY A 44 -6.98 -3.23 -1.62
CA GLY A 44 -5.61 -2.96 -2.01
C GLY A 44 -5.04 -4.12 -2.78
N VAL A 45 -3.72 -4.25 -2.80
CA VAL A 45 -3.07 -5.40 -3.43
C VAL A 45 -2.20 -6.09 -2.40
N ASP A 46 -2.06 -7.41 -2.55
CA ASP A 46 -1.16 -8.19 -1.73
C ASP A 46 0.08 -8.50 -2.54
N ILE A 47 1.24 -8.24 -1.97
CA ILE A 47 2.52 -8.48 -2.62
C ILE A 47 3.30 -9.45 -1.74
N ALA A 48 3.53 -10.65 -2.25
CA ALA A 48 4.25 -11.68 -1.51
C ALA A 48 5.73 -11.33 -1.44
N ALA A 49 6.31 -11.44 -0.26
CA ALA A 49 7.72 -11.21 -0.05
C ALA A 49 8.11 -11.92 1.24
N ALA A 50 9.38 -12.28 1.36
CA ALA A 50 9.83 -12.98 2.57
C ALA A 50 9.69 -12.09 3.79
N GLN A 51 9.42 -12.71 4.92
CA GLN A 51 9.33 -11.95 6.16
C GLN A 51 10.66 -11.22 6.42
N GLY A 52 10.56 -9.98 6.82
CA GLY A 52 11.75 -9.17 7.06
C GLY A 52 12.20 -8.37 5.85
N THR A 53 11.58 -8.56 4.68
CA THR A 53 11.93 -7.75 3.51
C THR A 53 11.56 -6.29 3.78
N PRO A 54 12.43 -5.33 3.43
CA PRO A 54 12.12 -3.94 3.71
C PRO A 54 10.90 -3.44 2.94
N VAL A 55 10.04 -2.71 3.62
CA VAL A 55 8.93 -2.00 3.03
C VAL A 55 9.34 -0.54 2.92
N ARG A 56 9.11 0.09 1.78
CA ARG A 56 9.57 1.44 1.52
C ARG A 56 8.40 2.36 1.22
N ALA A 57 8.57 3.63 1.57
CA ALA A 57 7.54 4.63 1.30
C ALA A 57 7.37 4.78 -0.20
N ALA A 58 6.14 4.64 -0.68
CA ALA A 58 5.87 4.73 -2.12
C ALA A 58 6.04 6.15 -2.65
N LEU A 59 5.84 7.14 -1.79
CA LEU A 59 5.93 8.56 -2.12
C LEU A 59 6.42 9.31 -0.90
N PRO A 60 6.92 10.54 -1.06
CA PRO A 60 7.25 11.36 0.09
C PRO A 60 6.00 11.71 0.88
N GLY A 61 6.13 11.88 2.16
CA GLY A 61 5.00 12.27 2.99
C GLY A 61 5.34 12.25 4.46
N VAL A 62 4.29 12.31 5.28
CA VAL A 62 4.40 12.31 6.73
C VAL A 62 3.65 11.12 7.27
N VAL A 63 4.23 10.43 8.24
CA VAL A 63 3.57 9.29 8.86
C VAL A 63 2.38 9.80 9.64
N GLU A 64 1.18 9.42 9.21
CA GLU A 64 -0.05 9.88 9.82
C GLU A 64 -0.42 9.01 11.02
N SER A 65 -0.27 7.70 10.91
CA SER A 65 -0.57 6.82 12.03
C SER A 65 0.21 5.52 11.94
N VAL A 66 0.47 4.94 13.09
CA VAL A 66 1.13 3.65 13.24
C VAL A 66 0.35 2.93 14.32
N GLY A 67 0.05 1.66 14.11
CA GLY A 67 -0.69 0.92 15.13
C GLY A 67 -0.77 -0.55 14.82
N TYR A 68 -1.64 -1.22 15.57
CA TYR A 68 -1.92 -2.64 15.41
C TYR A 68 -3.41 -2.86 15.54
N ASN A 69 -3.98 -3.67 14.66
CA ASN A 69 -5.33 -4.18 14.90
C ASN A 69 -5.37 -5.63 14.47
N GLU A 70 -6.45 -6.31 14.84
CA GLU A 70 -6.50 -7.76 14.63
C GLU A 70 -6.61 -8.14 13.17
N SER A 71 -7.19 -7.27 12.34
CA SER A 71 -7.35 -7.58 10.92
C SER A 71 -6.09 -7.30 10.13
N TYR A 72 -5.51 -6.14 10.30
CA TYR A 72 -4.37 -5.71 9.49
C TYR A 72 -3.01 -5.92 10.13
N GLY A 73 -2.99 -6.34 11.40
CA GLY A 73 -1.73 -6.50 12.11
C GLY A 73 -1.06 -5.17 12.33
N ASN A 74 0.26 -5.14 12.31
CA ASN A 74 1.00 -3.90 12.42
C ASN A 74 0.86 -3.12 11.12
N TYR A 75 0.43 -1.87 11.22
CA TYR A 75 0.16 -1.06 10.04
C TYR A 75 0.74 0.34 10.16
N LEU A 76 0.87 0.99 9.02
CA LEU A 76 1.40 2.34 8.93
C LEU A 76 0.65 3.07 7.82
N VAL A 77 0.28 4.31 8.07
CA VAL A 77 -0.38 5.16 7.07
C VAL A 77 0.49 6.37 6.82
N ILE A 78 0.79 6.66 5.55
CA ILE A 78 1.53 7.85 5.16
C ILE A 78 0.58 8.80 4.43
N ARG A 79 0.57 10.06 4.85
CA ARG A 79 -0.19 11.09 4.17
C ARG A 79 0.76 11.84 3.25
N HIS A 80 0.47 11.80 1.95
CA HIS A 80 1.31 12.46 0.95
C HIS A 80 0.76 13.84 0.59
N SER A 81 -0.56 14.01 0.69
CA SER A 81 -1.22 15.29 0.49
C SER A 81 -2.56 15.18 1.18
N GLU A 82 -3.37 16.22 1.09
CA GLU A 82 -4.69 16.16 1.72
C GLU A 82 -5.57 15.12 1.06
N GLN A 83 -5.31 14.79 -0.21
CA GLN A 83 -6.14 13.84 -0.92
C GLN A 83 -5.50 12.46 -1.09
N LEU A 84 -4.23 12.29 -0.73
CA LEU A 84 -3.53 11.05 -1.08
C LEU A 84 -2.86 10.42 0.12
N ARG A 85 -3.21 9.17 0.42
CA ARG A 85 -2.61 8.38 1.49
C ARG A 85 -2.27 7.00 0.98
N THR A 86 -1.23 6.41 1.55
CA THR A 86 -0.91 5.00 1.31
C THR A 86 -0.85 4.29 2.65
N THR A 87 -1.26 3.02 2.65
CA THR A 87 -1.32 2.21 3.86
C THR A 87 -0.58 0.90 3.64
N TYR A 88 0.17 0.48 4.67
CA TYR A 88 1.04 -0.69 4.62
C TYR A 88 0.68 -1.58 5.80
N ASN A 89 0.21 -2.80 5.51
CA ASN A 89 -0.39 -3.68 6.52
C ASN A 89 0.34 -5.01 6.65
N HIS A 90 0.08 -5.71 7.73
CA HIS A 90 0.61 -7.05 8.04
C HIS A 90 2.13 -7.04 8.27
N CYS A 91 2.68 -5.90 8.68
CA CYS A 91 4.12 -5.78 8.88
C CYS A 91 4.56 -6.54 10.12
N SER A 92 5.78 -7.06 10.10
CA SER A 92 6.35 -7.65 11.29
C SER A 92 6.86 -6.59 12.25
N GLU A 93 7.32 -5.47 11.70
CA GLU A 93 7.86 -4.38 12.50
C GLU A 93 7.66 -3.08 11.75
N ILE A 94 7.30 -2.02 12.46
CA ILE A 94 7.20 -0.67 11.91
C ILE A 94 8.45 0.08 12.35
N LEU A 95 9.18 0.66 11.39
CA LEU A 95 10.43 1.35 11.67
C LEU A 95 10.25 2.86 11.78
N ALA A 96 9.18 3.39 11.18
CA ALA A 96 8.92 4.83 11.18
C ALA A 96 8.02 5.22 12.34
N GLU A 97 8.03 6.49 12.71
CA GLU A 97 7.22 7.00 13.83
C GLU A 97 6.22 8.01 13.34
N GLU A 98 5.12 8.14 14.07
CA GLU A 98 4.10 9.12 13.74
C GLU A 98 4.72 10.50 13.70
N GLY A 99 4.37 11.28 12.69
CA GLY A 99 4.90 12.62 12.51
C GLY A 99 6.20 12.69 11.76
N GLU A 100 6.83 11.56 11.50
CA GLU A 100 8.11 11.53 10.81
C GLU A 100 7.93 11.90 9.35
N GLN A 101 8.82 12.75 8.83
CA GLN A 101 8.80 13.14 7.43
C GLN A 101 9.66 12.18 6.63
N LEU A 102 9.10 11.66 5.54
CA LEU A 102 9.75 10.59 4.77
C LEU A 102 9.97 11.02 3.33
N SER A 103 11.02 10.48 2.74
CA SER A 103 11.27 10.59 1.30
C SER A 103 10.80 9.31 0.63
N ARG A 104 10.50 9.39 -0.67
CA ARG A 104 10.15 8.21 -1.44
C ARG A 104 11.30 7.21 -1.36
N GLY A 105 10.99 5.96 -1.09
CA GLY A 105 11.99 4.92 -1.00
C GLY A 105 12.58 4.70 0.38
N ASP A 106 12.25 5.54 1.36
CA ASP A 106 12.75 5.32 2.72
C ASP A 106 12.20 4.01 3.28
N ARG A 107 13.01 3.32 4.07
CA ARG A 107 12.55 2.12 4.75
C ARG A 107 11.63 2.51 5.87
N ILE A 108 10.43 1.95 5.88
CA ILE A 108 9.42 2.33 6.86
C ILE A 108 8.96 1.15 7.70
N ALA A 109 9.15 -0.08 7.23
CA ALA A 109 8.65 -1.26 7.92
C ALA A 109 9.31 -2.51 7.35
N LEU A 110 8.99 -3.64 7.94
CA LEU A 110 9.45 -4.94 7.45
C LEU A 110 8.23 -5.83 7.20
N VAL A 111 8.29 -6.61 6.12
CA VAL A 111 7.20 -7.51 5.75
C VAL A 111 7.00 -8.55 6.85
N GLY A 112 5.75 -8.85 7.11
CA GLY A 112 5.39 -9.88 8.07
C GLY A 112 4.12 -10.59 7.67
N SER A 113 3.49 -11.22 8.66
CA SER A 113 2.25 -11.93 8.46
C SER A 113 1.33 -11.71 9.66
N THR A 114 1.43 -10.53 10.27
CA THR A 114 0.63 -10.20 11.46
C THR A 114 -0.80 -9.89 11.05
N GLY A 115 -1.72 -10.06 11.98
CA GLY A 115 -3.13 -9.89 11.70
C GLY A 115 -3.70 -11.11 10.99
N ILE A 116 -4.77 -10.92 10.22
CA ILE A 116 -5.39 -12.00 9.47
C ILE A 116 -4.63 -12.16 8.17
N SER A 117 -3.75 -13.15 8.12
CA SER A 117 -2.85 -13.33 6.97
C SER A 117 -2.53 -14.81 6.83
N THR A 118 -2.42 -15.27 5.58
CA THR A 118 -2.11 -16.67 5.29
C THR A 118 -0.62 -16.90 5.09
N GLY A 119 0.19 -15.85 5.10
CA GLY A 119 1.63 -15.97 4.94
C GLY A 119 2.25 -14.61 4.73
N PRO A 120 3.58 -14.53 4.67
CA PRO A 120 4.25 -13.24 4.59
C PRO A 120 3.91 -12.48 3.30
N HIS A 121 3.40 -11.28 3.45
CA HIS A 121 3.10 -10.42 2.32
C HIS A 121 2.84 -9.01 2.83
N LEU A 122 2.87 -8.06 1.93
CA LEU A 122 2.46 -6.69 2.23
C LEU A 122 1.09 -6.47 1.62
N HIS A 123 0.15 -5.99 2.42
CA HIS A 123 -1.14 -5.53 1.90
C HIS A 123 -1.03 -4.02 1.77
N PHE A 124 -1.04 -3.52 0.55
CA PHE A 124 -0.78 -2.12 0.23
C PHE A 124 -2.03 -1.48 -0.33
N GLU A 125 -2.41 -0.33 0.24
CA GLU A 125 -3.60 0.40 -0.19
C GLU A 125 -3.24 1.82 -0.58
N ILE A 126 -3.95 2.34 -1.58
CA ILE A 126 -3.87 3.74 -1.96
C ILE A 126 -5.25 4.34 -1.80
N GLU A 127 -5.32 5.50 -1.16
CA GLU A 127 -6.58 6.19 -0.99
C GLU A 127 -6.46 7.56 -1.62
N VAL A 128 -7.37 7.88 -2.54
CA VAL A 128 -7.42 9.17 -3.23
C VAL A 128 -8.75 9.81 -2.92
N GLN A 129 -8.72 10.98 -2.31
CA GLN A 129 -9.93 11.74 -1.97
C GLN A 129 -10.91 10.90 -1.15
N GLY A 130 -10.39 10.14 -0.19
CA GLY A 130 -11.20 9.34 0.70
C GLY A 130 -11.65 8.02 0.15
N LYS A 131 -11.27 7.67 -1.07
CA LYS A 131 -11.70 6.42 -1.69
C LYS A 131 -10.51 5.54 -2.01
N LYS A 132 -10.65 4.26 -1.78
CA LYS A 132 -9.60 3.31 -2.13
C LYS A 132 -9.50 3.20 -3.65
N ALA A 133 -8.28 3.15 -4.15
CA ALA A 133 -8.01 3.04 -5.58
C ALA A 133 -7.14 1.83 -5.84
N ASP A 134 -7.15 1.35 -7.07
CA ASP A 134 -6.37 0.18 -7.46
C ASP A 134 -4.89 0.56 -7.52
N PRO A 135 -4.04 0.05 -6.61
CA PRO A 135 -2.63 0.42 -6.64
C PRO A 135 -1.92 -0.05 -7.91
N LEU A 136 -2.39 -1.14 -8.52
CA LEU A 136 -1.77 -1.64 -9.73
C LEU A 136 -1.93 -0.67 -10.89
N LEU A 137 -3.04 0.08 -10.91
CA LEU A 137 -3.24 1.06 -11.94
C LEU A 137 -2.17 2.13 -11.86
N SER A 138 -1.85 2.58 -10.65
CA SER A 138 -0.78 3.55 -10.46
C SER A 138 0.56 3.01 -10.85
N LEU A 139 0.84 1.77 -10.46
CA LEU A 139 2.11 1.14 -10.79
C LEU A 139 2.23 0.90 -12.30
N GLU A 140 1.13 0.52 -12.94
CA GLU A 140 1.14 0.32 -14.37
C GLU A 140 1.38 1.62 -15.12
N VAL A 141 0.75 2.69 -14.67
CA VAL A 141 0.93 3.98 -15.29
C VAL A 141 2.39 4.41 -15.16
N ARG A 142 2.99 4.16 -14.02
CA ARG A 142 4.37 4.47 -13.84
C ARG A 142 5.27 3.69 -14.78
N VAL A 143 4.96 2.42 -14.98
CA VAL A 143 5.74 1.58 -15.89
C VAL A 143 5.61 2.13 -17.31
N TYR A 144 4.42 2.54 -17.70
CA TYR A 144 4.23 3.12 -19.00
C TYR A 144 5.09 4.34 -19.20
N GLU A 145 5.13 5.21 -18.19
CA GLU A 145 5.91 6.43 -18.30
C GLU A 145 7.39 6.17 -18.42
N GLU A 146 7.84 5.07 -17.86
CA GLU A 146 9.26 4.75 -17.93
C GLU A 146 9.66 4.21 -19.28
N LYS A 147 8.70 3.84 -20.10
CA LYS A 147 9.00 3.35 -21.42
C LYS A 147 9.07 4.49 -22.41
#